data_3ef6a49e75d678308715ea46d94b05f6
#
_entry.id   3ef6a49e75d678308715ea46d94b05f6
#
_cell.length_a   1.000
_cell.length_b   1.000
_cell.length_c   1.000
_cell.angle_alpha   90.00
_cell.angle_beta   90.00
_cell.angle_gamma   90.00
#
_symmetry.space_group_name_H-M   'P 1'
#
loop_
_entity.id
_entity.type
_entity.pdbx_description
1 polymer ?
#
loop_
_entity_poly.entity_id
_entity_poly.type
_entity_poly.pdbx_seq_one_letter_code
_entity_poly.pdbx_strand_id
1 'polypeptide(L)'
;MSDIKTIVVYHSGYGHTQRMAQAVAAGAQAQLLAIDEHGNLPEGGWEQLDAADAIIFGTPTYMGGPSWQFKKFADASSKAWFAGQWRDKVFGGFTNSASLNGDKQVTLISLSTLACQHGGIWVSLG
;
A
#
# COMPACT_ATOMS: atom_id res chain seq x y z
N MET A 1 24.31 6.77 -7.80
CA MET A 1 23.15 7.34 -7.81
C MET A 1 22.24 6.87 -6.75
N SER A 2 21.14 7.27 -6.70
CA SER A 2 20.40 7.11 -5.49
C SER A 2 20.07 5.68 -5.17
N ASP A 3 20.12 5.40 -3.92
CA ASP A 3 19.69 4.14 -3.35
C ASP A 3 18.30 4.29 -2.76
N ILE A 4 17.39 4.94 -3.50
CA ILE A 4 16.02 5.12 -3.05
C ILE A 4 15.36 3.76 -2.95
N LYS A 5 14.81 3.47 -1.78
CA LYS A 5 14.12 2.22 -1.51
C LYS A 5 12.62 2.46 -1.60
N THR A 6 11.99 1.84 -2.58
CA THR A 6 10.55 1.89 -2.77
C THR A 6 9.97 0.49 -2.58
N ILE A 7 8.90 0.39 -1.83
CA ILE A 7 8.23 -0.88 -1.58
C ILE A 7 6.77 -0.74 -2.00
N VAL A 8 6.29 -1.74 -2.75
CA VAL A 8 4.87 -1.91 -3.05
C VAL A 8 4.34 -2.94 -2.05
N VAL A 9 3.56 -2.48 -1.09
CA VAL A 9 2.89 -3.36 -0.14
C VAL A 9 1.44 -3.52 -0.58
N TYR A 10 1.01 -4.78 -0.75
CA TYR A 10 -0.28 -5.05 -1.38
C TYR A 10 -0.92 -6.32 -0.86
N HIS A 11 -2.25 -6.35 -0.98
CA HIS A 11 -3.03 -7.57 -0.81
C HIS A 11 -3.70 -7.93 -2.13
N SER A 12 -3.71 -9.20 -2.49
CA SER A 12 -4.40 -9.69 -3.68
C SER A 12 -5.22 -10.92 -3.31
N GLY A 13 -6.53 -10.85 -3.61
CA GLY A 13 -7.44 -11.96 -3.33
C GLY A 13 -7.52 -12.96 -4.48
N TYR A 14 -7.60 -12.47 -5.70
CA TYR A 14 -7.83 -13.31 -6.89
C TYR A 14 -6.70 -13.24 -7.90
N GLY A 15 -5.61 -12.54 -7.59
CA GLY A 15 -4.46 -12.44 -8.48
C GLY A 15 -4.41 -11.20 -9.36
N HIS A 16 -5.50 -10.45 -9.48
CA HIS A 16 -5.53 -9.25 -10.32
C HIS A 16 -4.70 -8.12 -9.71
N THR A 17 -4.83 -7.88 -8.42
CA THR A 17 -4.04 -6.88 -7.73
C THR A 17 -2.56 -7.25 -7.75
N GLN A 18 -2.24 -8.53 -7.65
CA GLN A 18 -0.86 -9.00 -7.75
C GLN A 18 -0.25 -8.62 -9.10
N ARG A 19 -0.99 -8.79 -10.19
CA ARG A 19 -0.51 -8.43 -11.52
C ARG A 19 -0.26 -6.93 -11.63
N MET A 20 -1.17 -6.12 -11.07
CA MET A 20 -0.96 -4.68 -11.03
C MET A 20 0.24 -4.31 -10.17
N ALA A 21 0.39 -4.95 -9.02
CA ALA A 21 1.53 -4.71 -8.14
C ALA A 21 2.86 -5.01 -8.84
N GLN A 22 2.90 -6.09 -9.61
CA GLN A 22 4.09 -6.44 -10.40
C GLN A 22 4.42 -5.36 -11.43
N ALA A 23 3.41 -4.85 -12.12
CA ALA A 23 3.60 -3.79 -13.11
C ALA A 23 4.06 -2.47 -12.46
N VAL A 24 3.44 -2.12 -11.35
CA VAL A 24 3.82 -0.91 -10.60
C VAL A 24 5.25 -1.04 -10.07
N ALA A 25 5.59 -2.19 -9.51
CA ALA A 25 6.94 -2.43 -9.00
C ALA A 25 7.98 -2.36 -10.10
N ALA A 26 7.68 -2.91 -11.28
CA ALA A 26 8.59 -2.83 -12.41
C ALA A 26 8.82 -1.38 -12.85
N GLY A 27 7.74 -0.59 -12.93
CA GLY A 27 7.85 0.82 -13.32
C GLY A 27 8.57 1.68 -12.30
N ALA A 28 8.39 1.40 -11.02
CA ALA A 28 8.99 2.17 -9.94
C ALA A 28 10.34 1.61 -9.48
N GLN A 29 10.79 0.50 -10.05
CA GLN A 29 11.97 -0.23 -9.58
C GLN A 29 11.84 -0.53 -8.09
N ALA A 30 10.66 -1.01 -7.69
CA ALA A 30 10.32 -1.22 -6.30
C ALA A 30 10.35 -2.70 -5.94
N GLN A 31 10.50 -2.95 -4.65
CA GLN A 31 10.39 -4.29 -4.08
C GLN A 31 8.92 -4.59 -3.76
N LEU A 32 8.50 -5.82 -3.99
CA LEU A 32 7.15 -6.26 -3.64
C LEU A 32 7.12 -6.80 -2.22
N LEU A 33 6.04 -6.49 -1.50
CA LEU A 33 5.81 -7.01 -0.16
C LEU A 33 4.33 -7.40 -0.07
N ALA A 34 4.05 -8.69 -0.05
CA ALA A 34 2.68 -9.19 -0.09
C ALA A 34 2.10 -9.34 1.31
N ILE A 35 0.89 -8.81 1.48
CA ILE A 35 0.06 -9.10 2.66
C ILE A 35 -0.63 -10.44 2.37
N ASP A 36 -0.54 -11.37 3.30
CA ASP A 36 -1.07 -12.71 3.09
C ASP A 36 -2.60 -12.76 3.26
N GLU A 37 -3.17 -13.94 3.08
CA GLU A 37 -4.62 -14.15 3.17
C GLU A 37 -5.19 -13.87 4.56
N HIS A 38 -4.33 -13.84 5.57
CA HIS A 38 -4.72 -13.52 6.95
C HIS A 38 -4.46 -12.05 7.32
N GLY A 39 -4.03 -11.24 6.37
CA GLY A 39 -3.75 -9.84 6.60
C GLY A 39 -2.43 -9.56 7.27
N ASN A 40 -1.50 -10.50 7.21
CA ASN A 40 -0.20 -10.38 7.86
C ASN A 40 0.92 -10.17 6.85
N LEU A 41 1.94 -9.42 7.26
CA LEU A 41 3.17 -9.29 6.48
C LEU A 41 4.08 -10.50 6.75
N PRO A 42 4.96 -10.82 5.79
CA PRO A 42 6.00 -11.81 6.06
C PRO A 42 6.95 -11.30 7.14
N GLU A 43 7.72 -12.21 7.72
CA GLU A 43 8.72 -11.87 8.72
C GLU A 43 9.68 -10.82 8.16
N GLY A 44 9.96 -9.78 8.95
CA GLY A 44 10.82 -8.69 8.53
C GLY A 44 10.11 -7.63 7.68
N GLY A 45 8.83 -7.82 7.36
CA GLY A 45 8.10 -6.88 6.49
C GLY A 45 7.95 -5.49 7.09
N TRP A 46 7.66 -5.40 8.37
CA TRP A 46 7.52 -4.10 9.03
C TRP A 46 8.84 -3.33 9.03
N GLU A 47 9.95 -4.02 9.31
CA GLU A 47 11.28 -3.40 9.28
C GLU A 47 11.64 -2.89 7.89
N GLN A 48 11.25 -3.64 6.85
CA GLN A 48 11.47 -3.21 5.47
C GLN A 48 10.70 -1.92 5.17
N LEU A 49 9.45 -1.83 5.61
CA LEU A 49 8.64 -0.64 5.41
C LEU A 49 9.21 0.55 6.18
N ASP A 50 9.65 0.34 7.40
CA ASP A 50 10.25 1.41 8.19
C ASP A 50 11.52 1.96 7.54
N ALA A 51 12.28 1.11 6.84
CA ALA A 51 13.51 1.50 6.17
C ALA A 51 13.29 2.08 4.77
N ALA A 52 12.08 2.00 4.22
CA ALA A 52 11.79 2.49 2.88
C ALA A 52 11.72 4.01 2.84
N ASP A 53 12.04 4.58 1.68
CA ASP A 53 11.86 6.02 1.41
C ASP A 53 10.47 6.29 0.84
N ALA A 54 9.92 5.34 0.12
CA ALA A 54 8.62 5.45 -0.51
C ALA A 54 7.85 4.15 -0.35
N ILE A 55 6.55 4.26 -0.10
CA ILE A 55 5.65 3.12 0.05
C ILE A 55 4.46 3.32 -0.89
N ILE A 56 4.17 2.30 -1.69
CA ILE A 56 3.02 2.30 -2.58
C ILE A 56 2.04 1.24 -2.06
N PHE A 57 0.83 1.68 -1.72
CA PHE A 57 -0.22 0.79 -1.21
C PHE A 57 -1.01 0.18 -2.37
N GLY A 58 -1.29 -1.11 -2.31
CA GLY A 58 -2.13 -1.77 -3.31
C GLY A 58 -3.17 -2.66 -2.64
N THR A 59 -4.42 -2.56 -3.07
CA THR A 59 -5.52 -3.38 -2.54
C THR A 59 -6.62 -3.47 -3.58
N PRO A 60 -7.35 -4.59 -3.64
CA PRO A 60 -8.58 -4.61 -4.40
C PRO A 60 -9.64 -3.77 -3.70
N THR A 61 -10.66 -3.35 -4.47
CA THR A 61 -11.84 -2.70 -3.91
C THR A 61 -12.93 -3.76 -3.77
N TYR A 62 -13.29 -4.05 -2.53
CA TYR A 62 -14.36 -4.97 -2.18
C TYR A 62 -15.42 -4.20 -1.37
N MET A 63 -16.67 -4.26 -1.82
CA MET A 63 -17.78 -3.60 -1.13
C MET A 63 -17.49 -2.13 -0.80
N GLY A 64 -16.91 -1.42 -1.76
CA GLY A 64 -16.68 0.02 -1.65
C GLY A 64 -15.49 0.43 -0.81
N GLY A 65 -14.55 -0.46 -0.54
CA GLY A 65 -13.38 -0.13 0.27
C GLY A 65 -12.23 -1.10 0.06
N PRO A 66 -11.13 -0.90 0.76
CA PRO A 66 -10.02 -1.85 0.70
C PRO A 66 -10.43 -3.21 1.26
N SER A 67 -9.71 -4.26 0.87
CA SER A 67 -9.96 -5.58 1.44
C SER A 67 -9.72 -5.56 2.95
N TRP A 68 -10.38 -6.48 3.66
CA TRP A 68 -10.19 -6.53 5.11
C TRP A 68 -8.74 -6.90 5.47
N GLN A 69 -8.06 -7.66 4.61
CA GLN A 69 -6.66 -8.00 4.83
C GLN A 69 -5.80 -6.74 4.79
N PHE A 70 -6.05 -5.86 3.81
CA PHE A 70 -5.34 -4.59 3.75
C PHE A 70 -5.70 -3.72 4.95
N LYS A 71 -6.97 -3.69 5.34
CA LYS A 71 -7.39 -2.89 6.50
C LYS A 71 -6.75 -3.39 7.79
N LYS A 72 -6.61 -4.70 7.93
CA LYS A 72 -5.89 -5.26 9.08
C LYS A 72 -4.43 -4.77 9.09
N PHE A 73 -3.77 -4.79 7.94
CA PHE A 73 -2.43 -4.23 7.80
C PHE A 73 -2.40 -2.75 8.19
N ALA A 74 -3.36 -1.98 7.69
CA ALA A 74 -3.45 -0.55 7.99
C ALA A 74 -3.62 -0.31 9.50
N ASP A 75 -4.50 -1.07 10.15
CA ASP A 75 -4.69 -0.96 11.60
C ASP A 75 -3.42 -1.34 12.36
N ALA A 76 -2.73 -2.39 11.92
CA ALA A 76 -1.49 -2.83 12.55
C ALA A 76 -0.35 -1.82 12.38
N SER A 77 -0.43 -0.95 11.39
CA SER A 77 0.58 0.10 11.20
C SER A 77 0.55 1.17 12.31
N SER A 78 -0.41 1.08 13.21
CA SER A 78 -0.50 2.02 14.34
C SER A 78 0.78 2.06 15.17
N LYS A 79 1.53 0.96 15.24
CA LYS A 79 2.82 0.94 15.94
C LYS A 79 3.84 1.84 15.25
N ALA A 80 3.92 1.78 13.93
CA ALA A 80 4.80 2.63 13.15
C ALA A 80 4.35 4.10 13.28
N TRP A 81 3.04 4.33 13.27
CA TRP A 81 2.48 5.66 13.46
C TRP A 81 2.88 6.26 14.80
N PHE A 82 2.73 5.50 15.87
CA PHE A 82 3.05 5.97 17.22
C PHE A 82 4.52 6.37 17.32
N ALA A 83 5.41 5.61 16.68
CA ALA A 83 6.84 5.90 16.69
C ALA A 83 7.27 6.92 15.63
N GLY A 84 6.36 7.36 14.76
CA GLY A 84 6.66 8.30 13.68
C GLY A 84 7.57 7.72 12.61
N GLN A 85 7.57 6.40 12.43
CA GLN A 85 8.52 5.72 11.53
C GLN A 85 8.29 6.03 10.06
N TRP A 86 7.06 6.38 9.68
CA TRP A 86 6.73 6.64 8.27
C TRP A 86 6.56 8.11 7.95
N ARG A 87 6.85 8.98 8.92
CA ARG A 87 6.73 10.43 8.71
C ARG A 87 7.65 10.87 7.58
N ASP A 88 7.13 11.74 6.74
CA ASP A 88 7.83 12.34 5.61
C ASP A 88 8.19 11.36 4.48
N LYS A 89 7.78 10.10 4.55
CA LYS A 89 7.93 9.20 3.42
C LYS A 89 6.98 9.62 2.30
N VAL A 90 7.35 9.24 1.08
CA VAL A 90 6.52 9.46 -0.10
C VAL A 90 5.59 8.26 -0.26
N PHE A 91 4.31 8.53 -0.49
CA PHE A 91 3.29 7.49 -0.64
C PHE A 91 2.56 7.63 -1.96
N GLY A 92 2.16 6.50 -2.49
CA GLY A 92 1.23 6.40 -3.60
C GLY A 92 0.32 5.20 -3.38
N GLY A 93 -0.61 4.98 -4.28
CA GLY A 93 -1.49 3.84 -4.13
C GLY A 93 -2.23 3.51 -5.40
N PHE A 94 -2.74 2.28 -5.47
CA PHE A 94 -3.55 1.81 -6.57
C PHE A 94 -4.57 0.81 -6.08
N THR A 95 -5.63 0.67 -6.85
CA THR A 95 -6.68 -0.31 -6.59
C THR A 95 -7.26 -0.80 -7.91
N ASN A 96 -7.97 -1.90 -7.83
CA ASN A 96 -8.72 -2.45 -8.96
C ASN A 96 -10.03 -3.05 -8.45
N SER A 97 -10.95 -3.27 -9.34
CA SER A 97 -12.23 -3.91 -9.03
C SER A 97 -12.71 -4.69 -10.23
N ALA A 98 -13.70 -5.57 -10.00
CA ALA A 98 -14.33 -6.31 -11.08
C ALA A 98 -15.20 -5.41 -11.96
N SER A 99 -15.72 -4.31 -11.41
CA SER A 99 -16.58 -3.38 -12.13
C SER A 99 -15.75 -2.29 -12.80
N LEU A 100 -16.19 -1.85 -13.99
CA LEU A 100 -15.51 -0.74 -14.66
C LEU A 100 -15.53 0.53 -13.84
N ASN A 101 -16.67 0.84 -13.25
CA ASN A 101 -16.83 2.09 -12.50
C ASN A 101 -16.75 1.89 -11.00
N GLY A 102 -17.06 0.86 -10.40
CA GLY A 102 -17.04 0.53 -8.98
C GLY A 102 -16.58 1.68 -8.05
N ASP A 103 -16.63 1.47 -6.78
CA ASP A 103 -16.34 2.49 -5.77
C ASP A 103 -14.82 2.62 -5.50
N LYS A 104 -14.01 2.54 -6.56
CA LYS A 104 -12.55 2.58 -6.44
C LYS A 104 -12.04 3.88 -5.86
N GLN A 105 -12.75 4.98 -6.14
CA GLN A 105 -12.35 6.28 -5.60
C GLN A 105 -12.36 6.26 -4.06
N VAL A 106 -13.34 5.62 -3.46
CA VAL A 106 -13.41 5.53 -1.98
C VAL A 106 -12.19 4.79 -1.44
N THR A 107 -11.79 3.71 -2.11
CA THR A 107 -10.58 2.99 -1.72
C THR A 107 -9.34 3.88 -1.82
N LEU A 108 -9.18 4.63 -2.92
CA LEU A 108 -8.03 5.53 -3.07
C LEU A 108 -8.04 6.63 -2.01
N ILE A 109 -9.20 7.13 -1.64
CA ILE A 109 -9.31 8.10 -0.53
C ILE A 109 -8.83 7.46 0.77
N SER A 110 -9.20 6.21 1.02
CA SER A 110 -8.74 5.49 2.21
C SER A 110 -7.22 5.36 2.23
N LEU A 111 -6.61 5.03 1.08
CA LEU A 111 -5.16 4.89 1.00
C LEU A 111 -4.46 6.22 1.24
N SER A 112 -4.95 7.30 0.63
CA SER A 112 -4.36 8.63 0.82
C SER A 112 -4.55 9.11 2.27
N THR A 113 -5.68 8.81 2.88
CA THR A 113 -5.95 9.14 4.28
C THR A 113 -4.97 8.41 5.19
N LEU A 114 -4.69 7.13 4.91
CA LEU A 114 -3.71 6.36 5.68
C LEU A 114 -2.33 7.00 5.59
N ALA A 115 -1.90 7.38 4.39
CA ALA A 115 -0.62 8.05 4.20
C ALA A 115 -0.55 9.35 4.98
N CYS A 116 -1.61 10.16 4.93
CA CYS A 116 -1.66 11.43 5.66
C CYS A 116 -1.69 11.22 7.17
N GLN A 117 -2.36 10.17 7.65
CA GLN A 117 -2.36 9.81 9.07
C GLN A 117 -0.93 9.58 9.56
N HIS A 118 -0.10 8.97 8.73
CA HIS A 118 1.31 8.72 9.08
C HIS A 118 2.21 9.95 8.91
N GLY A 119 1.67 11.07 8.48
CA GLY A 119 2.47 12.27 8.21
C GLY A 119 3.28 12.17 6.93
N GLY A 120 2.84 11.35 5.99
CA GLY A 120 3.51 11.17 4.72
C GLY A 120 3.08 12.15 3.65
N ILE A 121 3.72 12.07 2.50
CA ILE A 121 3.46 12.91 1.34
C ILE A 121 2.79 12.04 0.28
N TRP A 122 1.53 12.34 -0.03
CA TRP A 122 0.79 11.59 -1.05
C TRP A 122 1.09 12.15 -2.42
N VAL A 123 1.45 11.27 -3.35
CA VAL A 123 1.72 11.64 -4.74
C VAL A 123 0.57 11.15 -5.60
N SER A 124 -0.06 12.09 -6.30
CA SER A 124 -1.14 11.79 -7.24
C SER A 124 -0.57 11.59 -8.65
N LEU A 125 -1.46 11.29 -9.57
CA LEU A 125 -1.07 11.14 -10.97
C LEU A 125 -0.79 12.48 -11.66
N GLY A 126 -1.14 13.57 -11.03
CA GLY A 126 -0.93 14.90 -11.61
C GLY A 126 -2.11 15.44 -12.35
#